data_c5349cdd9c3b5ee740ab35db72557f3c
#
_entry.id   c5349cdd9c3b5ee740ab35db72557f3c
#
_cell.length_a   1.000
_cell.length_b   1.000
_cell.length_c   1.000
_cell.angle_alpha   90.00
_cell.angle_beta   90.00
_cell.angle_gamma   90.00
#
_symmetry.space_group_name_H-M   'P 1'
#
loop_
_entity.id
_entity.type
_entity.pdbx_description
1 polymer ?
#
loop_
_entity_poly.entity_id
_entity_poly.type
_entity_poly.pdbx_seq_one_letter_code
_entity_poly.pdbx_strand_id
1 'polypeptide(L)'
;MKPAISSLAIIQHSKFRIQNILSVIVAIATATFTAHAEPKALPPGVTRVPVTFSGGHETVPVDHGRPVVLIAAALGVKDEVFRDAFSRVHPAGPGSGGPSREEAQANKKVLMDALGKFGITNERLDTVSNFYRYPPGRGNLWKTTPATANALVKNGAVIGYEIISGGAGYSSTPSVSVPGIAGAAAKVDLAFGKDFETNGSVSAITVAQGKGK
;
A
#
# COMPACT_ATOMS: atom_id res chain seq x y z
N MET A 1 -81.12 -14.80 23.15
CA MET A 1 -81.92 -14.21 22.07
C MET A 1 -81.02 -13.76 20.95
N LYS A 2 -81.16 -14.46 19.81
CA LYS A 2 -80.67 -14.00 18.50
C LYS A 2 -81.52 -12.82 18.01
N PRO A 3 -81.18 -12.03 16.98
CA PRO A 3 -80.75 -12.49 15.67
C PRO A 3 -79.49 -11.68 15.14
N ALA A 4 -78.65 -12.23 14.38
CA ALA A 4 -78.49 -12.41 12.94
C ALA A 4 -79.05 -11.31 12.05
N ILE A 5 -78.22 -10.64 11.26
CA ILE A 5 -78.53 -10.27 9.86
C ILE A 5 -77.17 -10.13 9.06
N SER A 6 -77.15 -10.88 7.99
CA SER A 6 -76.41 -10.95 6.78
C SER A 6 -76.43 -9.65 5.96
N SER A 7 -75.41 -9.41 5.21
CA SER A 7 -75.37 -8.72 3.87
C SER A 7 -74.04 -8.85 3.27
N LEU A 8 -73.83 -9.65 2.39
CA LEU A 8 -73.73 -9.72 0.95
C LEU A 8 -73.58 -8.35 0.26
N ALA A 9 -72.48 -8.08 -0.37
CA ALA A 9 -72.37 -7.25 -1.59
C ALA A 9 -70.99 -7.16 -2.10
N ILE A 10 -70.83 -7.61 -3.20
CA ILE A 10 -70.52 -7.07 -4.52
C ILE A 10 -69.08 -7.09 -4.84
N ILE A 11 -68.77 -8.10 -5.63
CA ILE A 11 -67.59 -8.20 -6.46
C ILE A 11 -67.70 -7.17 -7.59
N GLN A 12 -66.84 -6.14 -7.61
CA GLN A 12 -66.64 -5.38 -8.82
C GLN A 12 -65.29 -5.74 -9.43
N HIS A 13 -65.35 -6.37 -10.58
CA HIS A 13 -64.28 -6.60 -11.50
C HIS A 13 -63.82 -5.27 -12.09
N SER A 14 -62.69 -4.78 -11.63
CA SER A 14 -61.96 -3.75 -12.34
C SER A 14 -60.86 -4.42 -13.15
N LYS A 15 -61.11 -4.52 -14.46
CA LYS A 15 -60.11 -4.92 -15.45
C LYS A 15 -59.04 -3.80 -15.54
N PHE A 16 -57.96 -3.97 -14.83
CA PHE A 16 -56.81 -3.13 -15.01
C PHE A 16 -56.00 -3.63 -16.21
N ARG A 17 -56.03 -2.87 -17.28
CA ARG A 17 -55.23 -3.08 -18.50
C ARG A 17 -53.74 -2.98 -18.11
N ILE A 18 -53.02 -4.08 -18.27
CA ILE A 18 -51.56 -4.11 -18.23
C ILE A 18 -51.11 -3.48 -19.56
N GLN A 19 -50.73 -2.23 -19.52
CA GLN A 19 -49.92 -1.62 -20.58
C GLN A 19 -48.50 -2.00 -20.35
N ASN A 20 -47.93 -2.77 -21.28
CA ASN A 20 -46.52 -3.05 -21.39
C ASN A 20 -45.73 -1.75 -21.58
N ILE A 21 -45.13 -1.23 -20.53
CA ILE A 21 -44.09 -0.22 -20.64
C ILE A 21 -42.77 -0.98 -20.78
N LEU A 22 -42.36 -1.10 -22.02
CA LEU A 22 -41.04 -1.60 -22.38
C LEU A 22 -40.03 -0.52 -21.94
N SER A 23 -39.55 -0.62 -20.70
CA SER A 23 -38.45 0.24 -20.22
C SER A 23 -37.15 -0.24 -20.87
N VAL A 24 -36.75 0.44 -21.90
CA VAL A 24 -35.40 0.33 -22.46
C VAL A 24 -34.42 0.92 -21.44
N ILE A 25 -33.78 0.06 -20.65
CA ILE A 25 -32.65 0.44 -19.82
C ILE A 25 -31.45 0.59 -20.77
N VAL A 26 -31.19 1.82 -21.18
CA VAL A 26 -29.89 2.17 -21.81
C VAL A 26 -28.85 2.16 -20.70
N ALA A 27 -28.11 1.06 -20.58
CA ALA A 27 -26.93 0.98 -19.75
C ALA A 27 -25.84 1.86 -20.40
N ILE A 28 -25.69 3.09 -19.92
CA ILE A 28 -24.55 3.93 -20.23
C ILE A 28 -23.36 3.34 -19.49
N ALA A 29 -22.59 2.49 -20.16
CA ALA A 29 -21.27 2.09 -19.69
C ALA A 29 -20.37 3.32 -19.71
N THR A 30 -20.25 3.99 -18.57
CA THR A 30 -19.20 5.00 -18.37
C THR A 30 -17.87 4.27 -18.33
N ALA A 31 -17.23 4.14 -19.50
CA ALA A 31 -15.82 3.76 -19.56
C ALA A 31 -15.05 4.88 -18.87
N THR A 32 -14.60 4.60 -17.64
CA THR A 32 -13.59 5.43 -16.98
C THR A 32 -12.30 5.27 -17.76
N PHE A 33 -12.09 6.16 -18.73
CA PHE A 33 -10.78 6.34 -19.33
C PHE A 33 -9.86 6.85 -18.22
N THR A 34 -9.06 5.95 -17.65
CA THR A 34 -7.86 6.36 -16.93
C THR A 34 -6.99 7.06 -17.96
N ALA A 35 -6.96 8.38 -17.89
CA ALA A 35 -6.05 9.20 -18.69
C ALA A 35 -4.63 8.79 -18.31
N HIS A 36 -4.03 7.91 -19.09
CA HIS A 36 -2.59 7.74 -19.08
C HIS A 36 -2.05 9.05 -19.63
N ALA A 37 -1.38 9.81 -18.77
CA ALA A 37 -0.68 11.00 -19.20
C ALA A 37 0.27 10.59 -20.34
N GLU A 38 0.11 11.18 -21.53
CA GLU A 38 1.01 10.91 -22.63
C GLU A 38 2.45 11.19 -22.20
N PRO A 39 3.41 10.29 -22.55
CA PRO A 39 4.80 10.47 -22.17
C PRO A 39 5.27 11.84 -22.69
N LYS A 40 5.71 12.71 -21.81
CA LYS A 40 6.28 14.02 -22.16
C LYS A 40 7.31 13.85 -23.29
N ALA A 41 7.19 14.64 -24.35
CA ALA A 41 8.14 14.63 -25.47
C ALA A 41 9.56 14.88 -24.94
N LEU A 42 10.51 14.06 -25.40
CA LEU A 42 11.91 14.18 -25.00
C LEU A 42 12.64 15.22 -25.84
N PRO A 43 13.63 15.90 -25.28
CA PRO A 43 14.55 16.72 -26.07
C PRO A 43 15.28 15.89 -27.13
N PRO A 44 15.73 16.51 -28.24
CA PRO A 44 16.46 15.80 -29.27
C PRO A 44 17.70 15.05 -28.73
N GLY A 45 17.86 13.81 -29.16
CA GLY A 45 18.98 12.95 -28.78
C GLY A 45 18.88 12.34 -27.36
N VAL A 46 17.75 12.51 -26.68
CA VAL A 46 17.50 11.84 -25.38
C VAL A 46 16.63 10.61 -25.60
N THR A 47 16.99 9.51 -24.97
CA THR A 47 16.24 8.23 -24.98
C THR A 47 15.84 7.83 -23.58
N ARG A 48 14.74 7.06 -23.46
CA ARG A 48 14.31 6.41 -22.22
C ARG A 48 14.88 5.00 -22.17
N VAL A 49 15.55 4.66 -21.08
CA VAL A 49 16.04 3.31 -20.80
C VAL A 49 15.43 2.84 -19.50
N PRO A 50 14.65 1.75 -19.48
CA PRO A 50 14.10 1.21 -18.24
C PRO A 50 15.20 0.88 -17.25
N VAL A 51 15.00 1.26 -15.97
CA VAL A 51 15.94 0.96 -14.90
C VAL A 51 15.57 -0.34 -14.17
N THR A 52 16.54 -0.93 -13.48
CA THR A 52 16.32 -2.05 -12.57
C THR A 52 16.51 -1.58 -11.14
N PHE A 53 15.51 -1.82 -10.28
CA PHE A 53 15.61 -1.65 -8.84
C PHE A 53 16.03 -2.97 -8.19
N SER A 54 16.91 -2.89 -7.17
CA SER A 54 17.33 -4.06 -6.38
C SER A 54 17.51 -3.70 -4.91
N GLY A 55 17.21 -4.64 -4.00
CA GLY A 55 17.20 -4.39 -2.55
C GLY A 55 16.07 -3.47 -2.11
N GLY A 56 16.31 -2.71 -1.05
CA GLY A 56 15.33 -1.74 -0.54
C GLY A 56 14.36 -2.33 0.49
N HIS A 57 14.64 -3.54 0.98
CA HIS A 57 13.81 -4.22 1.97
C HIS A 57 14.60 -4.61 3.22
N GLU A 58 15.73 -3.99 3.41
CA GLU A 58 16.56 -4.19 4.59
C GLU A 58 15.89 -3.53 5.81
N THR A 59 16.07 -4.14 6.97
CA THR A 59 15.58 -3.63 8.25
C THR A 59 16.76 -3.33 9.18
N VAL A 60 16.56 -2.40 10.11
CA VAL A 60 17.58 -2.14 11.14
C VAL A 60 17.74 -3.39 12.01
N PRO A 61 18.97 -3.82 12.37
CA PRO A 61 19.20 -5.03 13.14
C PRO A 61 18.40 -5.14 14.45
N VAL A 62 18.20 -4.02 15.16
CA VAL A 62 17.39 -3.94 16.39
C VAL A 62 15.91 -4.26 16.16
N ASP A 63 15.44 -4.18 14.94
CA ASP A 63 14.04 -4.44 14.58
C ASP A 63 13.79 -5.94 14.29
N HIS A 64 14.84 -6.77 14.32
CA HIS A 64 14.75 -8.22 14.12
C HIS A 64 13.96 -8.63 12.87
N GLY A 65 14.21 -7.95 11.76
CA GLY A 65 13.56 -8.21 10.48
C GLY A 65 12.19 -7.56 10.29
N ARG A 66 11.66 -6.80 11.26
CA ARG A 66 10.40 -6.09 11.09
C ARG A 66 10.59 -4.80 10.32
N PRO A 67 9.70 -4.48 9.37
CA PRO A 67 9.75 -3.20 8.66
C PRO A 67 9.18 -2.05 9.52
N VAL A 68 9.87 -1.73 10.62
CA VAL A 68 9.39 -0.75 11.63
C VAL A 68 9.09 0.61 11.00
N VAL A 69 9.91 1.07 10.07
CA VAL A 69 9.70 2.35 9.38
C VAL A 69 8.35 2.37 8.63
N LEU A 70 7.97 1.27 7.99
CA LEU A 70 6.69 1.14 7.29
C LEU A 70 5.51 1.06 8.26
N ILE A 71 5.66 0.28 9.34
CA ILE A 71 4.60 0.12 10.35
C ILE A 71 4.37 1.46 11.06
N ALA A 72 5.42 2.12 11.50
CA ALA A 72 5.34 3.40 12.18
C ALA A 72 4.69 4.49 11.31
N ALA A 73 5.12 4.60 10.05
CA ALA A 73 4.54 5.53 9.10
C ALA A 73 3.06 5.24 8.84
N ALA A 74 2.69 3.99 8.64
CA ALA A 74 1.29 3.59 8.48
C ALA A 74 0.45 3.92 9.72
N LEU A 75 1.00 3.80 10.92
CA LEU A 75 0.36 4.23 12.16
C LEU A 75 0.35 5.76 12.34
N GLY A 76 1.20 6.49 11.62
CA GLY A 76 1.34 7.94 11.74
C GLY A 76 2.15 8.38 12.94
N VAL A 77 3.10 7.56 13.37
CA VAL A 77 4.06 7.87 14.43
C VAL A 77 5.49 7.77 13.91
N LYS A 78 6.45 8.29 14.68
CA LYS A 78 7.86 8.08 14.39
C LYS A 78 8.26 6.63 14.67
N ASP A 79 9.26 6.13 13.94
CA ASP A 79 9.75 4.76 14.10
C ASP A 79 10.32 4.47 15.50
N GLU A 80 10.94 5.46 16.17
CA GLU A 80 11.39 5.31 17.55
C GLU A 80 10.22 5.10 18.53
N VAL A 81 9.08 5.77 18.29
CA VAL A 81 7.87 5.62 19.11
C VAL A 81 7.31 4.21 18.99
N PHE A 82 7.25 3.68 17.76
CA PHE A 82 6.79 2.31 17.57
C PHE A 82 7.79 1.31 18.13
N ARG A 83 9.10 1.53 17.93
CA ARG A 83 10.19 0.67 18.45
C ARG A 83 10.15 0.59 19.97
N ASP A 84 9.99 1.73 20.67
CA ASP A 84 9.85 1.75 22.13
C ASP A 84 8.60 0.99 22.60
N ALA A 85 7.45 1.20 21.94
CA ALA A 85 6.24 0.44 22.26
C ALA A 85 6.43 -1.07 22.06
N PHE A 86 7.08 -1.46 20.96
CA PHE A 86 7.27 -2.86 20.59
C PHE A 86 8.35 -3.55 21.44
N SER A 87 9.31 -2.84 22.01
CA SER A 87 10.34 -3.40 22.88
C SER A 87 9.76 -4.04 24.15
N ARG A 88 8.53 -3.69 24.51
CA ARG A 88 7.79 -4.20 25.68
C ARG A 88 6.89 -5.39 25.35
N VAL A 89 6.85 -5.78 24.08
CA VAL A 89 6.09 -6.94 23.60
C VAL A 89 6.92 -8.20 23.78
N HIS A 90 6.30 -9.28 24.24
CA HIS A 90 6.92 -10.59 24.35
C HIS A 90 6.45 -11.48 23.17
N PRO A 91 7.17 -11.52 22.04
CA PRO A 91 6.80 -12.36 20.92
C PRO A 91 6.92 -13.83 21.29
N ALA A 92 6.04 -14.66 20.75
CA ALA A 92 6.18 -16.10 20.86
C ALA A 92 7.52 -16.57 20.28
N GLY A 93 8.17 -17.51 20.96
CA GLY A 93 9.47 -18.04 20.55
C GLY A 93 9.42 -18.78 19.21
N PRO A 94 10.56 -18.94 18.53
CA PRO A 94 10.64 -19.77 17.33
C PRO A 94 10.14 -21.20 17.61
N GLY A 95 9.27 -21.73 16.75
CA GLY A 95 8.72 -23.08 16.87
C GLY A 95 7.55 -23.24 17.84
N SER A 96 7.11 -22.21 18.54
CA SER A 96 5.97 -22.27 19.48
C SER A 96 4.59 -22.41 18.80
N GLY A 97 4.52 -22.34 17.48
CA GLY A 97 3.24 -22.31 16.75
C GLY A 97 2.52 -20.95 16.79
N GLY A 98 3.13 -19.94 17.42
CA GLY A 98 2.58 -18.61 17.63
C GLY A 98 2.20 -18.33 19.09
N PRO A 99 1.83 -17.10 19.43
CA PRO A 99 1.41 -16.75 20.79
C PRO A 99 0.07 -17.40 21.14
N SER A 100 -0.11 -17.77 22.41
CA SER A 100 -1.43 -18.11 22.94
C SER A 100 -2.37 -16.91 22.84
N ARG A 101 -3.67 -17.13 23.05
CA ARG A 101 -4.65 -16.05 23.03
C ARG A 101 -4.37 -15.01 24.12
N GLU A 102 -3.98 -15.47 25.29
CA GLU A 102 -3.66 -14.64 26.45
C GLU A 102 -2.41 -13.78 26.20
N GLU A 103 -1.35 -14.39 25.65
CA GLU A 103 -0.13 -13.67 25.26
C GLU A 103 -0.40 -12.64 24.17
N ALA A 104 -1.19 -12.99 23.16
CA ALA A 104 -1.58 -12.06 22.09
C ALA A 104 -2.36 -10.88 22.64
N GLN A 105 -3.30 -11.09 23.58
CA GLN A 105 -4.05 -10.03 24.23
C GLN A 105 -3.17 -9.15 25.13
N ALA A 106 -2.27 -9.74 25.91
CA ALA A 106 -1.32 -9.01 26.74
C ALA A 106 -0.40 -8.12 25.89
N ASN A 107 0.18 -8.68 24.83
CA ASN A 107 1.03 -7.95 23.89
C ASN A 107 0.27 -6.79 23.22
N LYS A 108 -0.98 -7.03 22.84
CA LYS A 108 -1.83 -6.01 22.26
C LYS A 108 -2.14 -4.89 23.24
N LYS A 109 -2.41 -5.22 24.50
CA LYS A 109 -2.63 -4.23 25.56
C LYS A 109 -1.40 -3.35 25.74
N VAL A 110 -0.19 -3.92 25.79
CA VAL A 110 1.06 -3.17 25.90
C VAL A 110 1.23 -2.17 24.76
N LEU A 111 0.94 -2.58 23.53
CA LEU A 111 0.99 -1.69 22.38
C LEU A 111 -0.05 -0.58 22.47
N MET A 112 -1.28 -0.90 22.88
CA MET A 112 -2.34 0.09 22.99
C MET A 112 -2.08 1.10 24.11
N ASP A 113 -1.55 0.68 25.26
CA ASP A 113 -1.16 1.56 26.36
C ASP A 113 -0.07 2.56 25.92
N ALA A 114 0.86 2.13 25.06
CA ALA A 114 1.94 2.97 24.56
C ALA A 114 1.50 3.89 23.39
N LEU A 115 0.68 3.38 22.49
CA LEU A 115 0.38 4.02 21.21
C LEU A 115 -0.96 4.78 21.23
N GLY A 116 -1.88 4.44 22.12
CA GLY A 116 -3.21 5.09 22.22
C GLY A 116 -3.14 6.60 22.43
N LYS A 117 -2.15 7.09 23.18
CA LYS A 117 -1.90 8.54 23.38
C LYS A 117 -1.58 9.31 22.09
N PHE A 118 -1.22 8.60 21.01
CA PHE A 118 -1.01 9.19 19.69
C PHE A 118 -2.26 9.08 18.79
N GLY A 119 -3.42 8.71 19.36
CA GLY A 119 -4.68 8.57 18.64
C GLY A 119 -4.79 7.29 17.83
N ILE A 120 -3.91 6.30 18.03
CA ILE A 120 -3.97 5.01 17.35
C ILE A 120 -5.06 4.17 17.99
N THR A 121 -6.04 3.75 17.17
CA THR A 121 -7.10 2.86 17.59
C THR A 121 -6.66 1.40 17.49
N ASN A 122 -7.35 0.53 18.25
CA ASN A 122 -7.16 -0.91 18.20
C ASN A 122 -7.33 -1.47 16.77
N GLU A 123 -8.36 -0.99 16.06
CA GLU A 123 -8.63 -1.38 14.68
C GLU A 123 -7.49 -0.98 13.72
N ARG A 124 -6.96 0.26 13.86
CA ARG A 124 -5.84 0.71 13.04
C ARG A 124 -4.59 -0.11 13.32
N LEU A 125 -4.29 -0.40 14.59
CA LEU A 125 -3.16 -1.23 14.96
C LEU A 125 -3.26 -2.64 14.34
N ASP A 126 -4.45 -3.26 14.41
CA ASP A 126 -4.68 -4.58 13.82
C ASP A 126 -4.53 -4.54 12.29
N THR A 127 -5.11 -3.56 11.65
CA THR A 127 -5.04 -3.40 10.19
C THR A 127 -3.59 -3.30 9.72
N VAL A 128 -2.79 -2.42 10.34
CA VAL A 128 -1.39 -2.22 10.00
C VAL A 128 -0.56 -3.47 10.31
N SER A 129 -0.77 -4.08 11.48
CA SER A 129 -0.04 -5.28 11.89
C SER A 129 -0.32 -6.46 10.96
N ASN A 130 -1.56 -6.61 10.49
CA ASN A 130 -1.91 -7.68 9.56
C ASN A 130 -1.36 -7.43 8.16
N PHE A 131 -1.34 -6.17 7.70
CA PHE A 131 -0.83 -5.81 6.39
C PHE A 131 0.68 -6.11 6.25
N TYR A 132 1.48 -5.80 7.28
CA TYR A 132 2.93 -6.01 7.27
C TYR A 132 3.36 -7.35 7.90
N ARG A 133 2.41 -8.23 8.21
CA ARG A 133 2.72 -9.55 8.74
C ARG A 133 3.28 -10.45 7.65
N TYR A 134 4.38 -11.12 7.93
CA TYR A 134 4.98 -12.12 7.07
C TYR A 134 5.65 -13.22 7.91
N PRO A 135 5.79 -14.46 7.40
CA PRO A 135 6.52 -15.52 8.09
C PRO A 135 8.03 -15.29 7.91
N PRO A 136 8.77 -14.93 8.97
CA PRO A 136 10.23 -14.77 8.90
C PRO A 136 10.92 -16.12 8.67
N GLY A 137 12.13 -16.09 8.10
CA GLY A 137 12.99 -17.29 7.97
C GLY A 137 12.76 -18.13 6.70
N ARG A 138 11.86 -17.73 5.81
CA ARG A 138 11.61 -18.39 4.51
C ARG A 138 11.97 -17.53 3.31
N GLY A 139 12.69 -16.43 3.50
CA GLY A 139 12.97 -15.45 2.44
C GLY A 139 11.75 -14.64 1.99
N ASN A 140 10.61 -14.79 2.66
CA ASN A 140 9.42 -14.00 2.38
C ASN A 140 9.58 -12.57 2.92
N LEU A 141 8.99 -11.63 2.22
CA LEU A 141 8.84 -10.24 2.65
C LEU A 141 7.37 -9.95 2.96
N TRP A 142 7.12 -8.80 3.62
CA TRP A 142 5.79 -8.20 3.67
C TRP A 142 5.32 -7.84 2.25
N LYS A 143 4.06 -7.42 2.12
CA LYS A 143 3.49 -7.01 0.84
C LYS A 143 4.28 -5.82 0.25
N THR A 144 4.77 -5.97 -0.97
CA THR A 144 5.52 -4.96 -1.71
C THR A 144 4.95 -4.80 -3.13
N THR A 145 5.12 -3.62 -3.69
CA THR A 145 4.85 -3.33 -5.11
C THR A 145 6.13 -2.74 -5.70
N PRO A 146 6.72 -3.34 -6.74
CA PRO A 146 7.95 -2.83 -7.35
C PRO A 146 7.77 -1.43 -7.91
N ALA A 147 8.77 -0.58 -7.73
CA ALA A 147 8.88 0.69 -8.44
C ALA A 147 9.26 0.47 -9.91
N THR A 148 8.83 1.38 -10.77
CA THR A 148 9.24 1.43 -12.18
C THR A 148 9.65 2.84 -12.56
N ALA A 149 10.75 2.96 -13.31
CA ALA A 149 11.28 4.24 -13.77
C ALA A 149 12.08 4.06 -15.05
N ASN A 150 12.31 5.17 -15.75
CA ASN A 150 13.25 5.26 -16.87
C ASN A 150 14.43 6.18 -16.51
N ALA A 151 15.61 5.82 -16.95
CA ALA A 151 16.72 6.73 -17.06
C ALA A 151 16.57 7.54 -18.36
N LEU A 152 16.82 8.83 -18.31
CA LEU A 152 16.96 9.71 -19.46
C LEU A 152 18.41 9.72 -19.88
N VAL A 153 18.70 9.21 -21.07
CA VAL A 153 20.06 9.00 -21.55
C VAL A 153 20.33 9.88 -22.77
N LYS A 154 21.45 10.59 -22.75
CA LYS A 154 21.97 11.39 -23.87
C LYS A 154 23.44 11.11 -24.05
N ASN A 155 23.87 10.80 -25.29
CA ASN A 155 25.25 10.50 -25.64
C ASN A 155 25.91 9.45 -24.72
N GLY A 156 25.14 8.39 -24.35
CA GLY A 156 25.62 7.32 -23.48
C GLY A 156 25.71 7.66 -21.99
N ALA A 157 25.32 8.86 -21.57
CA ALA A 157 25.31 9.29 -20.17
C ALA A 157 23.89 9.48 -19.65
N VAL A 158 23.65 9.10 -18.38
CA VAL A 158 22.39 9.38 -17.69
C VAL A 158 22.34 10.85 -17.29
N ILE A 159 21.33 11.56 -17.77
CA ILE A 159 21.11 12.98 -17.49
C ILE A 159 19.94 13.22 -16.51
N GLY A 160 19.17 12.19 -16.19
CA GLY A 160 18.04 12.28 -15.26
C GLY A 160 17.26 10.99 -15.20
N TYR A 161 16.19 11.01 -14.41
CA TYR A 161 15.28 9.88 -14.23
C TYR A 161 13.82 10.36 -14.31
N GLU A 162 12.94 9.46 -14.75
CA GLU A 162 11.50 9.67 -14.81
C GLU A 162 10.83 8.49 -14.11
N ILE A 163 10.20 8.75 -12.95
CA ILE A 163 9.46 7.73 -12.20
C ILE A 163 8.12 7.50 -12.91
N ILE A 164 7.82 6.23 -13.24
CA ILE A 164 6.54 5.81 -13.79
C ILE A 164 5.61 5.40 -12.64
N SER A 165 6.15 4.63 -11.69
CA SER A 165 5.48 4.25 -10.45
C SER A 165 6.49 4.18 -9.33
N GLY A 166 6.18 4.79 -8.20
CA GLY A 166 7.02 4.73 -7.01
C GLY A 166 7.00 3.38 -6.31
N GLY A 167 6.05 2.51 -6.64
CA GLY A 167 5.82 1.26 -5.93
C GLY A 167 5.41 1.48 -4.47
N ALA A 168 5.57 0.47 -3.63
CA ALA A 168 5.31 0.53 -2.20
C ALA A 168 6.07 -0.57 -1.44
N GLY A 169 6.29 -0.36 -0.14
CA GLY A 169 6.85 -1.37 0.73
C GLY A 169 8.38 -1.39 0.81
N TYR A 170 9.06 -0.38 0.30
CA TYR A 170 10.49 -0.21 0.53
C TYR A 170 10.74 0.28 1.96
N SER A 171 11.49 -0.50 2.74
CA SER A 171 11.90 -0.14 4.11
C SER A 171 13.26 0.52 4.18
N SER A 172 14.04 0.42 3.10
CA SER A 172 15.35 1.01 2.91
C SER A 172 15.50 1.45 1.46
N THR A 173 16.54 2.24 1.17
CA THR A 173 16.78 2.78 -0.17
C THR A 173 17.20 1.67 -1.14
N PRO A 174 16.44 1.40 -2.22
CA PRO A 174 16.86 0.46 -3.24
C PRO A 174 18.00 1.01 -4.08
N SER A 175 18.82 0.12 -4.62
CA SER A 175 19.80 0.45 -5.65
C SER A 175 19.13 0.54 -7.02
N VAL A 176 19.61 1.47 -7.85
CA VAL A 176 19.15 1.66 -9.23
C VAL A 176 20.29 1.38 -10.19
N SER A 177 20.05 0.54 -11.18
CA SER A 177 20.98 0.28 -12.27
C SER A 177 20.32 0.57 -13.62
N VAL A 178 21.13 1.04 -14.56
CA VAL A 178 20.70 1.32 -15.94
C VAL A 178 21.38 0.31 -16.88
N PRO A 179 20.62 -0.58 -17.53
CA PRO A 179 21.19 -1.56 -18.43
C PRO A 179 22.07 -0.92 -19.53
N GLY A 180 23.27 -1.45 -19.71
CA GLY A 180 24.21 -0.98 -20.73
C GLY A 180 24.98 0.29 -20.35
N ILE A 181 24.75 0.89 -19.18
CA ILE A 181 25.47 2.10 -18.72
C ILE A 181 26.13 1.82 -17.37
N ALA A 182 27.44 1.56 -17.39
CA ALA A 182 28.22 1.37 -16.18
C ALA A 182 28.41 2.71 -15.43
N GLY A 183 28.39 2.64 -14.07
CA GLY A 183 28.70 3.82 -13.24
C GLY A 183 27.58 4.86 -13.17
N ALA A 184 26.39 4.58 -13.67
CA ALA A 184 25.23 5.44 -13.48
C ALA A 184 24.79 5.40 -12.01
N ALA A 185 25.42 6.24 -11.17
CA ALA A 185 25.06 6.36 -9.76
C ALA A 185 23.76 7.16 -9.62
N ALA A 186 22.80 6.61 -8.87
CA ALA A 186 21.54 7.28 -8.55
C ALA A 186 21.39 7.44 -7.04
N LYS A 187 20.86 8.59 -6.63
CA LYS A 187 20.32 8.78 -5.28
C LYS A 187 18.83 8.59 -5.34
N VAL A 188 18.30 7.73 -4.48
CA VAL A 188 16.87 7.44 -4.37
C VAL A 188 16.36 7.95 -3.05
N ASP A 189 15.28 8.70 -3.07
CA ASP A 189 14.58 9.14 -1.88
C ASP A 189 13.25 8.38 -1.77
N LEU A 190 12.85 8.00 -0.55
CA LEU A 190 11.61 7.30 -0.24
C LEU A 190 10.61 8.23 0.44
N ALA A 191 9.33 8.00 0.18
CA ALA A 191 8.24 8.62 0.90
C ALA A 191 7.53 7.59 1.77
N PHE A 192 7.21 7.99 3.01
CA PHE A 192 6.50 7.17 3.97
C PHE A 192 5.20 7.84 4.40
N GLY A 193 4.15 7.04 4.62
CA GLY A 193 2.84 7.59 4.97
C GLY A 193 1.83 6.54 5.42
N LYS A 194 0.60 7.00 5.67
CA LYS A 194 -0.48 6.14 6.22
C LYS A 194 -1.13 5.23 5.17
N ASP A 195 -1.00 5.57 3.90
CA ASP A 195 -1.59 4.82 2.80
C ASP A 195 -0.68 3.66 2.40
N PHE A 196 -1.19 2.45 2.46
CA PHE A 196 -0.44 1.23 2.17
C PHE A 196 0.04 1.13 0.72
N GLU A 197 -0.68 1.73 -0.23
CA GLU A 197 -0.35 1.67 -1.66
C GLU A 197 0.82 2.59 -2.03
N THR A 198 1.17 3.53 -1.13
CA THR A 198 2.25 4.50 -1.35
C THR A 198 3.29 4.52 -0.21
N ASN A 199 3.04 3.81 0.88
CA ASN A 199 3.97 3.78 2.01
C ASN A 199 5.27 3.04 1.65
N GLY A 200 6.40 3.73 1.81
CA GLY A 200 7.70 3.26 1.33
C GLY A 200 7.78 3.24 -0.19
N SER A 201 7.29 4.28 -0.85
CA SER A 201 7.43 4.45 -2.30
C SER A 201 8.67 5.25 -2.67
N VAL A 202 9.23 5.00 -3.84
CA VAL A 202 10.27 5.85 -4.44
C VAL A 202 9.64 7.20 -4.81
N SER A 203 10.08 8.26 -4.15
CA SER A 203 9.56 9.62 -4.35
C SER A 203 10.45 10.48 -5.26
N ALA A 204 11.74 10.19 -5.30
CA ALA A 204 12.67 10.86 -6.20
C ALA A 204 13.84 9.94 -6.58
N ILE A 205 14.36 10.15 -7.79
CA ILE A 205 15.60 9.57 -8.26
C ILE A 205 16.41 10.70 -8.90
N THR A 206 17.60 10.93 -8.39
CA THR A 206 18.51 11.96 -8.92
C THR A 206 19.82 11.34 -9.36
N VAL A 207 20.46 11.94 -10.37
CA VAL A 207 21.81 11.54 -10.77
C VAL A 207 22.75 11.92 -9.63
N ALA A 208 23.42 10.92 -9.04
CA ALA A 208 24.43 11.20 -8.03
C ALA A 208 25.64 11.84 -8.74
N GLN A 209 26.02 13.03 -8.29
CA GLN A 209 27.25 13.65 -8.77
C GLN A 209 28.42 12.78 -8.30
N GLY A 210 29.19 12.25 -9.25
CA GLY A 210 30.46 11.61 -8.92
C GLY A 210 31.32 12.59 -8.11
N LYS A 211 31.80 12.17 -6.93
CA LYS A 211 32.86 12.94 -6.26
C LYS A 211 34.01 13.05 -7.25
N GLY A 212 34.22 14.25 -7.81
CA GLY A 212 35.40 14.53 -8.59
C GLY A 212 36.62 14.12 -7.76
N LYS A 213 37.46 13.31 -8.38
CA LYS A 213 38.80 13.01 -7.83
C LYS A 213 39.67 14.26 -7.89
#